data_63f80ff5217dcd717d780bdc31bea7c8
#
_entry.id   63f80ff5217dcd717d780bdc31bea7c8
#
_cell.length_a   1.000
_cell.length_b   1.000
_cell.length_c   1.000
_cell.angle_alpha   90.00
_cell.angle_beta   90.00
_cell.angle_gamma   90.00
#
_symmetry.space_group_name_H-M   'P 1'
#
loop_
_entity.id
_entity.type
_entity.pdbx_description
1 polymer ?
#
loop_
_entity_poly.entity_id
_entity_poly.type
_entity_poly.pdbx_seq_one_letter_code
_entity_poly.pdbx_strand_id
1 'polypeptide(L)'
;MRCPCGCAEETAKQRGTGRRALLSDRSKKYPDCCGRYLDDGEATPTAEALMRSRYTAYALGREDYLLGTWHHSTRPASLELASKSRNKWLGLEVRRHEQLEPDNALVEFVARYKVDGRAHRLHEISRFMRQAGKWFYIDGEIL
;
A
#
# COMPACT_ATOMS: atom_id res chain seq x y z
N MET A 1 14.79 -7.42 -5.96
CA MET A 1 13.62 -7.86 -5.21
C MET A 1 12.37 -7.18 -5.73
N ARG A 2 11.35 -7.94 -5.96
CA ARG A 2 10.14 -7.34 -6.42
C ARG A 2 9.44 -6.66 -5.30
N CYS A 3 8.65 -5.67 -5.60
CA CYS A 3 7.98 -4.92 -4.55
C CYS A 3 6.85 -5.75 -3.96
N PRO A 4 6.77 -5.86 -2.63
CA PRO A 4 5.71 -6.63 -2.00
C PRO A 4 4.29 -6.16 -2.36
N CYS A 5 4.12 -4.90 -2.75
CA CYS A 5 2.79 -4.37 -3.03
C CYS A 5 2.21 -4.91 -4.34
N GLY A 6 3.02 -5.58 -5.15
CA GLY A 6 2.51 -6.14 -6.39
C GLY A 6 2.19 -5.12 -7.46
N CYS A 7 2.72 -3.92 -7.36
CA CYS A 7 2.42 -2.89 -8.35
C CYS A 7 2.98 -3.29 -9.71
N ALA A 8 2.26 -2.95 -10.77
CA ALA A 8 2.73 -3.23 -12.11
C ALA A 8 3.28 -1.98 -12.71
N GLU A 9 4.09 -2.15 -13.73
CA GLU A 9 4.59 -1.03 -14.37
C GLU A 9 3.47 -0.49 -15.13
N GLU A 10 3.26 0.79 -15.11
CA GLU A 10 2.21 1.33 -15.77
C GLU A 10 2.43 1.40 -17.13
N THR A 11 2.34 0.53 -17.83
CA THR A 11 2.61 0.59 -19.18
C THR A 11 1.58 1.19 -19.83
N ALA A 12 1.36 2.09 -19.54
CA ALA A 12 0.48 2.70 -20.32
C ALA A 12 -0.56 2.20 -20.92
N LYS A 13 -1.25 1.99 -20.44
CA LYS A 13 -2.33 1.64 -21.01
C LYS A 13 -2.21 1.15 -22.22
N GLN A 14 -1.52 0.63 -22.46
CA GLN A 14 -1.35 0.11 -23.59
C GLN A 14 -2.37 -0.10 -24.32
N ARG A 15 -2.98 0.36 -24.54
CA ARG A 15 -3.93 0.27 -25.28
C ARG A 15 -4.01 -0.84 -25.95
N GLY A 16 -4.04 -1.55 -25.62
CA GLY A 16 -4.40 -2.62 -26.22
C GLY A 16 -3.86 -3.28 -27.21
N THR A 17 -3.00 -3.32 -27.46
CA THR A 17 -2.60 -3.97 -28.51
C THR A 17 -2.45 -5.32 -28.22
N GLY A 18 -2.93 -5.70 -27.48
CA GLY A 18 -2.89 -7.03 -27.33
C GLY A 18 -1.71 -7.75 -27.26
N ARG A 19 -0.86 -7.37 -27.33
CA ARG A 19 0.19 -8.10 -27.39
C ARG A 19 0.51 -8.48 -26.18
N ARG A 20 0.30 -8.97 -25.64
CA ARG A 20 0.50 -9.32 -24.58
C ARG A 20 1.48 -9.65 -24.00
N ALA A 21 1.77 -9.37 -23.70
CA ALA A 21 2.77 -9.42 -23.13
C ALA A 21 2.99 -10.45 -22.34
N LEU A 22 2.72 -10.82 -22.16
CA LEU A 22 2.88 -11.68 -21.55
C LEU A 22 3.76 -11.84 -20.78
N LEU A 23 4.17 -11.46 -20.54
CA LEU A 23 5.03 -11.54 -19.92
C LEU A 23 5.24 -11.60 -18.70
N SER A 24 5.14 -11.87 -18.41
CA SER A 24 5.71 -12.05 -17.32
C SER A 24 5.48 -11.15 -16.26
N ASP A 25 6.09 -11.23 -15.25
CA ASP A 25 5.92 -10.47 -14.16
C ASP A 25 6.20 -9.09 -14.44
N ARG A 26 5.24 -8.27 -14.42
CA ARG A 26 5.45 -6.92 -14.64
C ARG A 26 5.55 -6.12 -13.38
N SER A 27 5.65 -6.71 -12.21
CA SER A 27 5.72 -5.92 -11.00
C SER A 27 7.06 -5.21 -10.94
N LYS A 28 7.08 -4.00 -10.45
CA LYS A 28 8.29 -3.23 -10.34
C LYS A 28 9.14 -3.77 -9.22
N LYS A 29 10.42 -3.51 -9.31
CA LYS A 29 11.31 -3.86 -8.23
C LYS A 29 11.12 -2.87 -7.12
N TYR A 30 11.40 -3.31 -5.91
CA TYR A 30 11.19 -2.48 -4.73
C TYR A 30 11.82 -1.09 -4.84
N PRO A 31 13.09 -0.94 -5.24
CA PRO A 31 13.67 0.41 -5.29
C PRO A 31 12.95 1.35 -6.25
N ASP A 32 12.30 0.79 -7.26
CA ASP A 32 11.61 1.60 -8.24
C ASP A 32 10.12 1.76 -7.93
N CYS A 33 9.67 1.21 -6.84
CA CYS A 33 8.28 1.28 -6.45
C CYS A 33 8.20 1.84 -5.03
N CYS A 34 7.87 1.01 -4.05
CA CYS A 34 7.67 1.50 -2.69
C CYS A 34 8.96 1.97 -2.03
N GLY A 35 10.12 1.50 -2.48
CA GLY A 35 11.39 1.96 -1.92
C GLY A 35 11.60 3.45 -2.10
N ARG A 36 11.01 4.05 -3.12
CA ARG A 36 11.09 5.50 -3.32
C ARG A 36 10.49 6.22 -2.12
N TYR A 37 9.46 5.64 -1.52
CA TYR A 37 8.76 6.28 -0.42
C TYR A 37 9.33 5.86 0.92
N LEU A 38 9.59 4.58 1.10
CA LEU A 38 10.08 4.09 2.38
C LEU A 38 11.53 4.45 2.64
N ASP A 39 12.37 4.31 1.64
CA ASP A 39 13.80 4.55 1.81
C ASP A 39 14.27 5.92 1.38
N ASP A 40 13.73 6.43 0.28
CA ASP A 40 14.18 7.71 -0.23
C ASP A 40 13.34 8.90 0.23
N GLY A 41 12.25 8.66 0.91
CA GLY A 41 11.48 9.75 1.49
C GLY A 41 10.63 10.55 0.53
N GLU A 42 10.39 10.04 -0.69
CA GLU A 42 9.56 10.77 -1.62
C GLU A 42 8.11 10.77 -1.16
N ALA A 43 7.41 11.85 -1.41
CA ALA A 43 6.00 11.91 -1.08
C ALA A 43 5.21 11.09 -2.10
N THR A 44 4.19 10.38 -1.63
CA THR A 44 3.37 9.59 -2.55
C THR A 44 2.46 10.51 -3.35
N PRO A 45 2.34 10.29 -4.65
CA PRO A 45 1.52 11.19 -5.47
C PRO A 45 0.03 10.96 -5.33
N THR A 46 -0.40 9.78 -4.89
CA THR A 46 -1.82 9.47 -4.77
C THR A 46 -2.06 8.68 -3.50
N ALA A 47 -3.32 8.61 -3.10
CA ALA A 47 -3.70 7.79 -1.95
C ALA A 47 -3.45 6.32 -2.24
N GLU A 48 -3.61 5.88 -3.48
CA GLU A 48 -3.33 4.49 -3.81
C GLU A 48 -1.85 4.19 -3.65
N ALA A 49 -0.97 5.11 -4.07
CA ALA A 49 0.47 4.90 -3.90
C ALA A 49 0.81 4.82 -2.41
N LEU A 50 0.16 5.63 -1.60
CA LEU A 50 0.37 5.58 -0.17
C LEU A 50 -0.12 4.24 0.40
N MET A 51 -1.29 3.78 -0.02
CA MET A 51 -1.82 2.51 0.45
C MET A 51 -0.83 1.37 0.13
N ARG A 52 -0.33 1.34 -1.09
CA ARG A 52 0.59 0.29 -1.50
C ARG A 52 1.89 0.34 -0.71
N SER A 53 2.39 1.55 -0.45
CA SER A 53 3.63 1.69 0.30
C SER A 53 3.43 1.29 1.76
N ARG A 54 2.26 1.54 2.32
CA ARG A 54 1.99 1.14 3.69
C ARG A 54 1.88 -0.39 3.80
N TYR A 55 1.30 -1.04 2.78
CA TYR A 55 1.28 -2.51 2.76
C TYR A 55 2.72 -3.04 2.76
N THR A 56 3.58 -2.47 1.93
CA THR A 56 4.98 -2.88 1.88
C THR A 56 5.66 -2.64 3.22
N ALA A 57 5.32 -1.52 3.89
CA ALA A 57 5.90 -1.23 5.19
C ALA A 57 5.49 -2.29 6.24
N TYR A 58 4.26 -2.78 6.17
CA TYR A 58 3.86 -3.87 7.05
C TYR A 58 4.64 -5.15 6.70
N ALA A 59 4.79 -5.42 5.41
CA ALA A 59 5.49 -6.63 4.98
C ALA A 59 6.96 -6.62 5.38
N LEU A 60 7.57 -5.44 5.41
CA LEU A 60 8.98 -5.30 5.75
C LEU A 60 9.23 -4.89 7.19
N GLY A 61 8.17 -4.68 7.98
CA GLY A 61 8.34 -4.32 9.37
C GLY A 61 8.78 -2.90 9.62
N ARG A 62 8.42 -1.97 8.74
CA ARG A 62 8.84 -0.59 8.86
C ARG A 62 7.81 0.23 9.62
N GLU A 63 7.79 0.08 10.92
CA GLU A 63 6.82 0.78 11.76
C GLU A 63 6.97 2.29 11.69
N ASP A 64 8.18 2.78 11.55
CA ASP A 64 8.42 4.23 11.47
C ASP A 64 7.68 4.84 10.28
N TYR A 65 7.68 4.16 9.15
CA TYR A 65 7.00 4.67 7.97
C TYR A 65 5.49 4.65 8.18
N LEU A 66 4.97 3.62 8.82
CA LEU A 66 3.53 3.51 9.06
C LEU A 66 3.07 4.63 9.98
N LEU A 67 3.81 4.89 11.03
CA LEU A 67 3.43 5.97 11.96
C LEU A 67 3.61 7.34 11.32
N GLY A 68 4.67 7.52 10.53
CA GLY A 68 4.91 8.80 9.88
C GLY A 68 3.91 9.16 8.80
N THR A 69 3.23 8.14 8.23
CA THR A 69 2.19 8.38 7.22
C THR A 69 0.78 8.24 7.78
N TRP A 70 0.64 8.13 9.08
CA TRP A 70 -0.67 8.05 9.73
C TRP A 70 -0.98 9.45 10.25
N HIS A 71 -2.13 9.97 9.90
CA HIS A 71 -2.47 11.33 10.29
C HIS A 71 -2.49 11.46 11.81
N HIS A 72 -1.97 12.57 12.32
CA HIS A 72 -1.79 12.72 13.76
C HIS A 72 -3.10 12.63 14.53
N SER A 73 -4.22 12.93 13.90
CA SER A 73 -5.52 12.90 14.59
C SER A 73 -5.92 11.50 15.03
N THR A 74 -5.41 10.46 14.34
CA THR A 74 -5.80 9.09 14.66
C THR A 74 -4.60 8.19 14.89
N ARG A 75 -3.40 8.74 14.86
CA ARG A 75 -2.16 7.95 14.95
C ARG A 75 -2.02 7.31 16.33
N PRO A 76 -1.80 6.00 16.38
CA PRO A 76 -1.52 5.35 17.66
C PRO A 76 -0.09 5.64 18.10
N ALA A 77 0.20 5.43 19.37
CA ALA A 77 1.56 5.66 19.87
C ALA A 77 2.53 4.62 19.32
N SER A 78 2.07 3.42 19.07
CA SER A 78 2.92 2.35 18.61
C SER A 78 2.07 1.29 17.92
N LEU A 79 2.64 0.56 16.98
CA LEU A 79 1.94 -0.54 16.33
C LEU A 79 2.46 -1.87 16.81
N GLU A 80 3.60 -1.86 17.53
CA GLU A 80 4.21 -3.10 18.03
C GLU A 80 4.37 -4.16 16.96
N LEU A 81 4.93 -3.77 15.84
CA LEU A 81 5.10 -4.71 14.74
C LEU A 81 6.03 -5.85 15.07
N ALA A 82 6.99 -5.63 15.96
CA ALA A 82 7.90 -6.68 16.32
C ALA A 82 7.15 -7.88 16.95
N SER A 83 6.06 -7.61 17.66
CA SER A 83 5.31 -8.70 18.26
C SER A 83 4.39 -9.35 17.26
N LYS A 84 4.29 -8.82 16.03
CA LYS A 84 3.46 -9.39 15.00
C LYS A 84 4.30 -9.95 13.86
N SER A 85 5.56 -10.26 14.14
CA SER A 85 6.46 -10.74 13.10
C SER A 85 6.07 -12.10 12.54
N ARG A 86 5.10 -12.78 13.15
CA ARG A 86 4.67 -14.06 12.65
C ARG A 86 3.71 -13.94 11.48
N ASN A 87 3.27 -12.73 11.20
CA ASN A 87 2.40 -12.52 10.06
C ASN A 87 3.24 -12.53 8.78
N LYS A 88 2.80 -13.31 7.81
CA LYS A 88 3.52 -13.36 6.55
C LYS A 88 2.59 -12.82 5.50
N TRP A 89 2.92 -11.69 4.92
CA TRP A 89 2.08 -11.05 3.94
C TRP A 89 2.22 -11.71 2.57
N LEU A 90 1.09 -12.08 1.96
CA LEU A 90 1.07 -12.86 0.74
C LEU A 90 0.68 -12.09 -0.50
N GLY A 91 -0.03 -11.00 -0.35
CA GLY A 91 -0.41 -10.24 -1.54
C GLY A 91 -1.40 -9.15 -1.24
N LEU A 92 -1.51 -8.22 -2.16
CA LEU A 92 -2.39 -7.07 -2.05
C LEU A 92 -3.14 -6.89 -3.36
N GLU A 93 -4.44 -6.65 -3.25
CA GLU A 93 -5.26 -6.37 -4.40
C GLU A 93 -5.99 -5.08 -4.12
N VAL A 94 -5.73 -4.02 -4.90
CA VAL A 94 -6.45 -2.76 -4.76
C VAL A 94 -7.67 -2.84 -5.67
N ARG A 95 -8.85 -2.76 -5.10
CA ARG A 95 -10.08 -2.91 -5.84
C ARG A 95 -10.68 -1.60 -6.31
N ARG A 96 -10.44 -0.53 -5.58
CA ARG A 96 -11.03 0.74 -5.93
C ARG A 96 -10.20 1.88 -5.34
N HIS A 97 -10.02 2.93 -6.09
CA HIS A 97 -9.37 4.13 -5.62
C HIS A 97 -10.23 5.28 -6.09
N GLU A 98 -10.77 6.05 -5.16
CA GLU A 98 -11.68 7.11 -5.48
C GLU A 98 -11.27 8.38 -4.80
N GLN A 99 -11.00 9.42 -5.54
CA GLN A 99 -10.68 10.69 -4.94
C GLN A 99 -11.99 11.47 -4.79
N LEU A 100 -12.40 11.73 -3.57
CA LEU A 100 -13.68 12.36 -3.29
C LEU A 100 -13.61 13.86 -3.42
N GLU A 101 -12.51 14.44 -2.99
CA GLU A 101 -12.29 15.87 -3.04
C GLU A 101 -10.81 16.04 -3.28
N PRO A 102 -10.34 17.24 -3.54
CA PRO A 102 -8.91 17.41 -3.80
C PRO A 102 -8.02 16.81 -2.72
N ASP A 103 -8.46 16.86 -1.47
CA ASP A 103 -7.64 16.39 -0.36
C ASP A 103 -8.18 15.17 0.37
N ASN A 104 -9.17 14.50 -0.20
CA ASN A 104 -9.73 13.30 0.43
C ASN A 104 -9.89 12.17 -0.57
N ALA A 105 -9.60 10.96 -0.15
CA ALA A 105 -9.70 9.81 -1.02
C ALA A 105 -10.01 8.54 -0.25
N LEU A 106 -10.53 7.55 -0.97
CA LEU A 106 -10.79 6.24 -0.42
C LEU A 106 -10.01 5.22 -1.23
N VAL A 107 -9.54 4.17 -0.58
CA VAL A 107 -8.94 3.03 -1.29
C VAL A 107 -9.53 1.77 -0.70
N GLU A 108 -10.13 0.95 -1.54
CA GLU A 108 -10.66 -0.33 -1.12
C GLU A 108 -9.67 -1.41 -1.56
N PHE A 109 -9.29 -2.29 -0.66
CA PHE A 109 -8.29 -3.30 -0.98
C PHE A 109 -8.52 -4.59 -0.20
N VAL A 110 -7.90 -5.65 -0.69
CA VAL A 110 -7.87 -6.93 0.00
C VAL A 110 -6.40 -7.28 0.19
N ALA A 111 -6.02 -7.56 1.41
CA ALA A 111 -4.67 -8.02 1.71
C ALA A 111 -4.75 -9.45 2.23
N ARG A 112 -3.83 -10.30 1.80
CA ARG A 112 -3.81 -11.69 2.22
C ARG A 112 -2.56 -11.95 3.02
N TYR A 113 -2.69 -12.71 4.08
CA TYR A 113 -1.54 -13.01 4.93
C TYR A 113 -1.73 -14.35 5.63
N LYS A 114 -0.66 -14.89 6.18
CA LYS A 114 -0.70 -16.11 6.93
C LYS A 114 -0.20 -15.86 8.34
N VAL A 115 -0.82 -16.51 9.30
CA VAL A 115 -0.34 -16.50 10.68
C VAL A 115 -0.28 -17.95 11.11
N ASP A 116 0.91 -18.42 11.47
CA ASP A 116 1.11 -19.80 11.88
C ASP A 116 0.53 -20.80 10.90
N GLY A 117 0.75 -20.55 9.63
CA GLY A 117 0.30 -21.48 8.59
C GLY A 117 -1.15 -21.33 8.16
N ARG A 118 -1.92 -20.46 8.80
CA ARG A 118 -3.30 -20.27 8.44
C ARG A 118 -3.46 -19.03 7.61
N ALA A 119 -4.17 -19.13 6.49
CA ALA A 119 -4.39 -18.02 5.59
C ALA A 119 -5.53 -17.14 6.06
N HIS A 120 -5.35 -15.85 5.94
CA HIS A 120 -6.36 -14.85 6.31
C HIS A 120 -6.49 -13.82 5.21
N ARG A 121 -7.60 -13.12 5.22
CA ARG A 121 -7.88 -12.12 4.22
C ARG A 121 -8.45 -10.90 4.92
N LEU A 122 -7.87 -9.75 4.67
CA LEU A 122 -8.35 -8.49 5.22
C LEU A 122 -8.92 -7.67 4.08
N HIS A 123 -10.20 -7.33 4.16
CA HIS A 123 -10.86 -6.50 3.16
C HIS A 123 -11.25 -5.22 3.86
N GLU A 124 -10.73 -4.11 3.39
CA GLU A 124 -10.91 -2.83 4.07
C GLU A 124 -11.12 -1.69 3.09
N ILE A 125 -11.88 -0.68 3.50
CA ILE A 125 -11.95 0.57 2.78
C ILE A 125 -11.26 1.58 3.69
N SER A 126 -10.15 2.13 3.21
CA SER A 126 -9.35 3.07 4.00
C SER A 126 -9.60 4.49 3.54
N ARG A 127 -9.56 5.42 4.47
CA ARG A 127 -9.74 6.84 4.16
C ARG A 127 -8.41 7.55 4.30
N PHE A 128 -8.14 8.44 3.36
CA PHE A 128 -6.90 9.19 3.29
C PHE A 128 -7.17 10.67 3.16
N MET A 129 -6.24 11.48 3.65
CA MET A 129 -6.35 12.93 3.59
C MET A 129 -5.02 13.48 3.12
N ARG A 130 -5.05 14.52 2.28
CA ARG A 130 -3.84 15.21 1.89
C ARG A 130 -3.73 16.48 2.70
N GLN A 131 -2.58 16.69 3.29
CA GLN A 131 -2.34 17.86 4.11
C GLN A 131 -0.92 18.33 3.83
N ALA A 132 -0.75 19.61 3.55
CA ALA A 132 0.55 20.18 3.23
C ALA A 132 1.22 19.42 2.08
N GLY A 133 0.43 19.01 1.11
CA GLY A 133 0.95 18.33 -0.08
C GLY A 133 1.28 16.86 0.11
N LYS A 134 0.98 16.30 1.26
CA LYS A 134 1.28 14.89 1.51
C LYS A 134 0.03 14.12 1.88
N TRP A 135 -0.05 12.89 1.41
CA TRP A 135 -1.17 12.03 1.75
C TRP A 135 -0.91 11.32 3.07
N PHE A 136 -1.95 11.19 3.88
CA PHE A 136 -1.90 10.50 5.17
C PHE A 136 -3.07 9.53 5.28
N TYR A 137 -2.84 8.42 5.95
CA TYR A 137 -3.89 7.47 6.26
C TYR A 137 -4.65 7.99 7.49
N ILE A 138 -5.96 7.96 7.47
CA ILE A 138 -6.78 8.39 8.60
C ILE A 138 -7.30 7.17 9.35
N ASP A 139 -8.11 6.37 8.71
CA ASP A 139 -8.71 5.20 9.33
C ASP A 139 -9.29 4.31 8.25
N GLY A 140 -9.89 3.23 8.64
CA GLY A 140 -10.49 2.32 7.69
C GLY A 140 -11.65 1.57 8.30
N GLU A 141 -12.45 0.99 7.40
CA GLU A 141 -13.59 0.19 7.79
C GLU A 141 -13.35 -1.22 7.26
N ILE A 142 -13.41 -2.21 8.15
CA ILE A 142 -13.21 -3.60 7.76
C ILE A 142 -14.54 -4.14 7.25
N LEU A 143 -14.54 -4.78 6.11
CA LEU A 143 -15.76 -5.32 5.51
C LEU A 143 -15.96 -6.79 5.80
#